data_37e1c9cacbd903d57a4e2b5f8b91f752
#
_entry.id   37e1c9cacbd903d57a4e2b5f8b91f752
#
_cell.length_a   1.000
_cell.length_b   1.000
_cell.length_c   1.000
_cell.angle_alpha   90.00
_cell.angle_beta   90.00
_cell.angle_gamma   90.00
#
_symmetry.space_group_name_H-M   'P 1'
#
loop_
_entity.id
_entity.type
_entity.pdbx_description
1 polymer ?
#
loop_
_entity_poly.entity_id
_entity_poly.type
_entity_poly.pdbx_seq_one_letter_code
_entity_poly.pdbx_strand_id
1 'polypeptide(L)'
;MLTADSKQKPFRVKTMLYDIMIISTMALLIVAASTKIMAQGNLLLTPRRVVFEGAKKSMDLNLANTGKDTARYVISIVRLRMTDDGGFESINEPDSGQLFADPYLRFFPRSVTLGPNEAQVVKIQLTKTNELKPGEYRSHVYFRAVPNIKPLGEEEAPKDTTSISVKLTPVFGITIPVIIRVGESTTKVSLTDLAFQMINDTTPSFKMTFNRTGNFSVYGDVAVNYVSPEGKTTQVGLIKGLAVYSPNKLRRFQFDLVKAPGVNYHKGKLIVEFSTQAEPKAEKLAEAVLILH
;
A
#
# COMPACT_ATOMS: atom_id res chain seq x y z
N MET A 1 -6.04 -83.94 -15.20
CA MET A 1 -6.28 -83.23 -16.43
C MET A 1 -7.30 -82.16 -16.14
N LEU A 2 -6.88 -80.96 -15.75
CA LEU A 2 -7.73 -79.89 -15.31
C LEU A 2 -7.32 -78.64 -16.11
N THR A 3 -8.12 -78.23 -17.04
CA THR A 3 -7.96 -77.01 -17.82
C THR A 3 -8.61 -75.85 -17.07
N ALA A 4 -7.80 -74.84 -16.71
CA ALA A 4 -8.30 -73.60 -16.13
C ALA A 4 -8.67 -72.61 -17.22
N ASP A 5 -9.93 -72.25 -17.32
CA ASP A 5 -10.48 -71.23 -18.21
C ASP A 5 -10.34 -69.86 -17.54
N SER A 6 -9.43 -69.01 -18.08
CA SER A 6 -9.22 -67.66 -17.64
C SER A 6 -10.01 -66.67 -18.51
N LYS A 7 -11.26 -66.41 -18.14
CA LYS A 7 -12.04 -65.30 -18.69
C LYS A 7 -11.61 -63.96 -18.07
N GLN A 8 -10.72 -63.26 -18.73
CA GLN A 8 -10.44 -61.82 -18.41
C GLN A 8 -11.62 -60.95 -18.87
N LYS A 9 -12.14 -60.14 -17.93
CA LYS A 9 -13.26 -59.21 -18.12
C LYS A 9 -12.78 -57.93 -18.87
N PRO A 10 -13.32 -57.57 -20.04
CA PRO A 10 -12.93 -56.34 -20.77
C PRO A 10 -13.65 -55.06 -20.29
N PHE A 11 -14.16 -55.04 -19.06
CA PHE A 11 -15.08 -53.99 -18.61
C PHE A 11 -14.45 -52.78 -17.93
N ARG A 12 -13.17 -52.83 -17.60
CA ARG A 12 -12.49 -51.72 -16.84
C ARG A 12 -11.92 -50.60 -17.67
N VAL A 13 -11.59 -50.77 -18.94
CA VAL A 13 -10.93 -49.78 -19.75
C VAL A 13 -11.89 -48.69 -20.28
N LYS A 14 -13.12 -49.07 -20.61
CA LYS A 14 -14.12 -48.11 -21.09
C LYS A 14 -14.59 -47.14 -20.01
N THR A 15 -14.78 -47.58 -18.77
CA THR A 15 -15.14 -46.70 -17.64
C THR A 15 -14.01 -45.72 -17.30
N MET A 16 -12.79 -46.18 -17.31
CA MET A 16 -11.64 -45.30 -17.05
C MET A 16 -11.44 -44.19 -18.11
N LEU A 17 -11.72 -44.48 -19.36
CA LEU A 17 -11.71 -43.50 -20.44
C LEU A 17 -12.85 -42.47 -20.32
N TYR A 18 -14.04 -42.89 -19.88
CA TYR A 18 -15.16 -41.99 -19.61
C TYR A 18 -14.87 -41.05 -18.42
N ASP A 19 -14.29 -41.55 -17.35
CA ASP A 19 -13.94 -40.77 -16.18
C ASP A 19 -12.85 -39.74 -16.50
N ILE A 20 -11.84 -40.10 -17.30
CA ILE A 20 -10.80 -39.15 -17.76
C ILE A 20 -11.39 -38.06 -18.68
N MET A 21 -12.36 -38.43 -19.54
CA MET A 21 -13.03 -37.47 -20.42
C MET A 21 -13.90 -36.48 -19.65
N ILE A 22 -14.60 -36.95 -18.60
CA ILE A 22 -15.43 -36.10 -17.72
C ILE A 22 -14.55 -35.17 -16.90
N ILE A 23 -13.43 -35.65 -16.34
CA ILE A 23 -12.47 -34.82 -15.59
C ILE A 23 -11.82 -33.77 -16.51
N SER A 24 -11.47 -34.15 -17.73
CA SER A 24 -10.88 -33.23 -18.73
C SER A 24 -11.87 -32.16 -19.19
N THR A 25 -13.15 -32.49 -19.40
CA THR A 25 -14.21 -31.53 -19.74
C THR A 25 -14.53 -30.61 -18.57
N MET A 26 -14.53 -31.12 -17.34
CA MET A 26 -14.74 -30.30 -16.15
C MET A 26 -13.58 -29.35 -15.89
N ALA A 27 -12.34 -29.79 -16.12
CA ALA A 27 -11.16 -28.93 -16.03
C ALA A 27 -11.17 -27.82 -17.11
N LEU A 28 -11.59 -28.14 -18.33
CA LEU A 28 -11.73 -27.18 -19.43
C LEU A 28 -12.83 -26.14 -19.15
N LEU A 29 -13.92 -26.52 -18.51
CA LEU A 29 -15.01 -25.62 -18.08
C LEU A 29 -14.56 -24.67 -16.96
N ILE A 30 -13.72 -25.12 -16.03
CA ILE A 30 -13.16 -24.29 -14.95
C ILE A 30 -12.19 -23.21 -15.54
N VAL A 31 -11.40 -23.58 -16.54
CA VAL A 31 -10.50 -22.63 -17.22
C VAL A 31 -11.27 -21.60 -18.06
N ALA A 32 -12.41 -22.00 -18.67
CA ALA A 32 -13.25 -21.09 -19.45
C ALA A 32 -14.05 -20.09 -18.57
N ALA A 33 -14.25 -20.40 -17.30
CA ALA A 33 -14.94 -19.52 -16.34
C ALA A 33 -14.06 -18.43 -15.71
N SER A 34 -12.85 -18.19 -16.24
CA SER A 34 -12.00 -17.08 -15.81
C SER A 34 -12.67 -15.75 -16.14
N THR A 35 -13.53 -15.27 -15.24
CA THR A 35 -14.11 -13.94 -15.31
C THR A 35 -12.98 -12.92 -15.27
N LYS A 36 -12.87 -12.09 -16.30
CA LYS A 36 -11.97 -10.94 -16.31
C LYS A 36 -12.37 -10.05 -15.13
N ILE A 37 -11.62 -10.10 -14.04
CA ILE A 37 -11.73 -9.13 -12.97
C ILE A 37 -11.26 -7.80 -13.57
N MET A 38 -12.23 -6.96 -13.91
CA MET A 38 -11.97 -5.59 -14.35
C MET A 38 -11.50 -4.81 -13.13
N ALA A 39 -10.19 -4.75 -12.91
CA ALA A 39 -9.60 -3.88 -11.90
C ALA A 39 -9.73 -2.44 -12.39
N GLN A 40 -10.74 -1.71 -11.91
CA GLN A 40 -10.78 -0.26 -12.02
C GLN A 40 -9.63 0.31 -11.21
N GLY A 41 -8.68 0.99 -11.86
CA GLY A 41 -7.76 1.87 -11.16
C GLY A 41 -6.30 1.51 -11.22
N ASN A 42 -5.73 1.40 -12.41
CA ASN A 42 -4.28 1.39 -12.61
C ASN A 42 -3.73 2.84 -12.68
N LEU A 43 -4.07 3.67 -11.69
CA LEU A 43 -3.57 5.05 -11.61
C LEU A 43 -2.19 5.05 -10.95
N LEU A 44 -1.17 5.43 -11.72
CA LEU A 44 0.16 5.73 -11.20
C LEU A 44 0.25 7.22 -10.87
N LEU A 45 0.70 7.52 -9.66
CA LEU A 45 0.88 8.89 -9.16
C LEU A 45 2.34 9.13 -8.80
N THR A 46 2.91 10.23 -9.28
CA THR A 46 4.29 10.62 -9.01
C THR A 46 4.39 12.14 -8.83
N PRO A 47 4.96 12.63 -7.69
CA PRO A 47 5.46 11.90 -6.54
C PRO A 47 4.34 11.33 -5.65
N ARG A 48 4.65 10.35 -4.81
CA ARG A 48 3.69 9.76 -3.84
C ARG A 48 3.51 10.59 -2.57
N ARG A 49 4.19 11.72 -2.48
CA ARG A 49 4.17 12.67 -1.37
C ARG A 49 4.55 14.04 -1.90
N VAL A 50 3.81 15.07 -1.52
CA VAL A 50 4.09 16.46 -1.87
C VAL A 50 4.49 17.19 -0.60
N VAL A 51 5.66 17.84 -0.61
CA VAL A 51 6.14 18.63 0.52
C VAL A 51 6.51 20.02 0.02
N PHE A 52 5.85 21.02 0.58
CA PHE A 52 6.18 22.43 0.41
C PHE A 52 7.06 22.87 1.57
N GLU A 53 8.29 23.21 1.26
CA GLU A 53 9.31 23.66 2.21
C GLU A 53 10.17 24.75 1.56
N GLY A 54 10.57 25.74 2.33
CA GLY A 54 11.33 26.88 1.84
C GLY A 54 10.57 27.73 0.82
N ALA A 55 11.20 28.04 -0.31
CA ALA A 55 10.64 28.91 -1.35
C ALA A 55 9.63 28.23 -2.30
N LYS A 56 9.41 26.92 -2.19
CA LYS A 56 8.51 26.20 -3.09
C LYS A 56 7.06 26.58 -2.85
N LYS A 57 6.41 27.12 -3.88
CA LYS A 57 4.98 27.50 -3.86
C LYS A 57 4.11 26.71 -4.83
N SER A 58 4.69 25.88 -5.69
CA SER A 58 3.98 25.05 -6.65
C SER A 58 4.67 23.72 -6.86
N MET A 59 3.89 22.66 -7.03
CA MET A 59 4.35 21.30 -7.32
C MET A 59 3.44 20.67 -8.35
N ASP A 60 4.04 19.92 -9.25
CA ASP A 60 3.34 19.13 -10.24
C ASP A 60 3.21 17.69 -9.78
N LEU A 61 2.02 17.14 -9.91
CA LEU A 61 1.69 15.75 -9.62
C LEU A 61 1.32 15.07 -10.93
N ASN A 62 2.14 14.13 -11.38
CA ASN A 62 1.92 13.39 -12.62
C ASN A 62 1.00 12.21 -12.35
N LEU A 63 -0.06 12.11 -13.13
CA LEU A 63 -1.01 11.02 -13.16
C LEU A 63 -0.81 10.25 -14.45
N ALA A 64 -0.74 8.91 -14.39
CA ALA A 64 -0.71 8.08 -15.58
C ALA A 64 -1.66 6.88 -15.40
N ASN A 65 -2.46 6.61 -16.41
CA ASN A 65 -3.30 5.43 -16.47
C ASN A 65 -2.49 4.27 -17.08
N THR A 66 -2.07 3.32 -16.27
CA THR A 66 -1.35 2.12 -16.71
C THR A 66 -2.29 0.96 -17.08
N GLY A 67 -3.60 1.21 -17.05
CA GLY A 67 -4.64 0.25 -17.41
C GLY A 67 -4.90 0.17 -18.91
N LYS A 68 -5.82 -0.71 -19.28
CA LYS A 68 -6.24 -0.94 -20.69
C LYS A 68 -7.48 -0.17 -21.07
N ASP A 69 -8.19 0.39 -20.10
CA ASP A 69 -9.47 1.09 -20.29
C ASP A 69 -9.33 2.55 -19.90
N THR A 70 -10.17 3.40 -20.51
CA THR A 70 -10.30 4.79 -20.12
C THR A 70 -10.85 4.90 -18.70
N ALA A 71 -10.19 5.68 -17.84
CA ALA A 71 -10.57 5.89 -16.46
C ALA A 71 -10.74 7.38 -16.15
N ARG A 72 -11.81 7.70 -15.41
CA ARG A 72 -12.08 9.06 -14.92
C ARG A 72 -11.84 9.12 -13.43
N TYR A 73 -11.18 10.18 -12.98
CA TYR A 73 -10.91 10.43 -11.56
C TYR A 73 -11.42 11.82 -11.17
N VAL A 74 -12.09 11.89 -10.03
CA VAL A 74 -12.43 13.15 -9.36
C VAL A 74 -11.42 13.39 -8.26
N ILE A 75 -10.92 14.61 -8.18
CA ILE A 75 -9.85 15.01 -7.27
C ILE A 75 -10.46 15.91 -6.19
N SER A 76 -10.21 15.55 -4.94
CA SER A 76 -10.67 16.31 -3.77
C SER A 76 -9.59 16.31 -2.69
N ILE A 77 -9.82 17.08 -1.61
CA ILE A 77 -8.98 17.04 -0.43
C ILE A 77 -9.74 16.32 0.68
N VAL A 78 -9.03 15.46 1.41
CA VAL A 78 -9.52 14.78 2.59
C VAL A 78 -8.59 15.03 3.78
N ARG A 79 -9.18 15.07 4.95
CA ARG A 79 -8.49 15.26 6.23
C ARG A 79 -8.41 13.92 6.95
N LEU A 80 -7.21 13.47 7.23
CA LEU A 80 -6.96 12.16 7.81
C LEU A 80 -6.13 12.28 9.08
N ARG A 81 -6.53 11.54 10.11
CA ARG A 81 -5.72 11.20 11.28
C ARG A 81 -4.94 9.93 10.97
N MET A 82 -3.69 9.84 11.40
CA MET A 82 -2.96 8.59 11.44
C MET A 82 -3.17 7.92 12.81
N THR A 83 -3.47 6.64 12.81
CA THR A 83 -3.55 5.83 14.03
C THR A 83 -2.15 5.33 14.47
N ASP A 84 -2.02 4.84 15.69
CA ASP A 84 -0.74 4.36 16.24
C ASP A 84 -0.16 3.14 15.51
N ASP A 85 -0.99 2.38 14.80
CA ASP A 85 -0.58 1.27 13.92
C ASP A 85 -0.27 1.72 12.48
N GLY A 86 -0.44 3.02 12.19
CA GLY A 86 -0.18 3.62 10.88
C GLY A 86 -1.35 3.56 9.91
N GLY A 87 -2.54 3.14 10.34
CA GLY A 87 -3.80 3.28 9.63
C GLY A 87 -4.22 4.75 9.49
N PHE A 88 -5.29 4.99 8.73
CA PHE A 88 -5.85 6.33 8.54
C PHE A 88 -7.35 6.33 8.78
N GLU A 89 -7.81 7.37 9.48
CA GLU A 89 -9.21 7.64 9.75
C GLU A 89 -9.59 9.03 9.21
N SER A 90 -10.78 9.14 8.61
CA SER A 90 -11.31 10.43 8.17
C SER A 90 -11.79 11.26 9.37
N ILE A 91 -11.41 12.53 9.40
CA ILE A 91 -11.78 13.45 10.47
C ILE A 91 -12.25 14.79 9.88
N ASN A 92 -13.14 15.46 10.56
CA ASN A 92 -13.63 16.80 10.17
C ASN A 92 -12.83 17.90 10.87
N GLU A 93 -12.52 17.70 12.14
CA GLU A 93 -11.79 18.62 13.00
C GLU A 93 -10.38 18.11 13.29
N PRO A 94 -9.39 19.00 13.45
CA PRO A 94 -8.03 18.60 13.75
C PRO A 94 -7.88 18.08 15.17
N ASP A 95 -7.06 17.06 15.34
CA ASP A 95 -6.61 16.65 16.67
C ASP A 95 -5.71 17.71 17.32
N SER A 96 -5.51 17.62 18.62
CA SER A 96 -4.61 18.52 19.34
C SER A 96 -3.19 18.48 18.70
N GLY A 97 -2.73 19.65 18.23
CA GLY A 97 -1.44 19.79 17.55
C GLY A 97 -1.44 19.40 16.07
N GLN A 98 -2.57 19.02 15.49
CA GLN A 98 -2.73 18.80 14.06
C GLN A 98 -3.14 20.09 13.35
N LEU A 99 -2.51 20.40 12.24
CA LEU A 99 -2.86 21.53 11.37
C LEU A 99 -3.20 21.01 9.97
N PHE A 100 -4.32 21.50 9.41
CA PHE A 100 -4.73 21.13 8.07
C PHE A 100 -4.13 22.05 7.01
N ALA A 101 -3.64 21.45 5.92
CA ALA A 101 -3.04 22.16 4.79
C ALA A 101 -4.09 22.70 3.79
N ASP A 102 -5.28 22.13 3.73
CA ASP A 102 -6.29 22.43 2.70
C ASP A 102 -6.71 23.90 2.59
N PRO A 103 -6.78 24.74 3.66
CA PRO A 103 -7.08 26.15 3.50
C PRO A 103 -6.03 26.93 2.68
N TYR A 104 -4.83 26.40 2.59
CA TYR A 104 -3.66 27.01 1.95
C TYR A 104 -3.33 26.36 0.60
N LEU A 105 -4.16 25.41 0.13
CA LEU A 105 -3.91 24.66 -1.10
C LEU A 105 -4.93 25.01 -2.18
N ARG A 106 -4.44 25.14 -3.40
CA ARG A 106 -5.25 25.10 -4.63
C ARG A 106 -4.66 24.04 -5.56
N PHE A 107 -5.53 23.33 -6.28
CA PHE A 107 -5.10 22.35 -7.26
C PHE A 107 -6.01 22.39 -8.49
N PHE A 108 -5.44 22.09 -9.65
CA PHE A 108 -6.12 22.06 -10.93
C PHE A 108 -5.45 21.04 -11.86
N PRO A 109 -6.24 20.26 -12.63
CA PRO A 109 -7.70 20.21 -12.68
C PRO A 109 -8.32 19.47 -11.48
N ARG A 110 -9.63 19.58 -11.31
CA ARG A 110 -10.41 18.88 -10.27
C ARG A 110 -10.97 17.54 -10.71
N SER A 111 -10.86 17.22 -11.99
CA SER A 111 -11.14 15.90 -12.55
C SER A 111 -10.28 15.68 -13.78
N VAL A 112 -9.94 14.42 -14.02
CA VAL A 112 -9.18 13.99 -15.18
C VAL A 112 -9.84 12.75 -15.78
N THR A 113 -9.76 12.64 -17.11
CA THR A 113 -10.14 11.44 -17.84
C THR A 113 -8.92 11.01 -18.62
N LEU A 114 -8.43 9.80 -18.39
CA LEU A 114 -7.20 9.29 -18.97
C LEU A 114 -7.51 8.02 -19.77
N GLY A 115 -7.18 8.03 -21.04
CA GLY A 115 -7.16 6.84 -21.89
C GLY A 115 -6.04 5.86 -21.44
N PRO A 116 -5.97 4.66 -22.05
CA PRO A 116 -4.88 3.72 -21.81
C PRO A 116 -3.51 4.36 -22.09
N ASN A 117 -2.57 4.24 -21.13
CA ASN A 117 -1.23 4.82 -21.19
C ASN A 117 -1.19 6.36 -21.32
N GLU A 118 -2.29 7.04 -21.09
CA GLU A 118 -2.34 8.52 -21.08
C GLU A 118 -1.88 9.06 -19.73
N ALA A 119 -1.22 10.22 -19.76
CA ALA A 119 -0.76 10.93 -18.57
C ALA A 119 -1.22 12.37 -18.56
N GLN A 120 -1.46 12.91 -17.37
CA GLN A 120 -1.83 14.29 -17.14
C GLN A 120 -1.22 14.83 -15.85
N VAL A 121 -0.95 16.13 -15.84
CA VAL A 121 -0.41 16.83 -14.67
C VAL A 121 -1.55 17.48 -13.89
N VAL A 122 -1.51 17.32 -12.58
CA VAL A 122 -2.29 18.11 -11.62
C VAL A 122 -1.33 19.05 -10.89
N LYS A 123 -1.54 20.34 -11.06
CA LYS A 123 -0.74 21.36 -10.39
C LYS A 123 -1.32 21.66 -9.01
N ILE A 124 -0.47 21.61 -7.98
CA ILE A 124 -0.79 21.97 -6.60
C ILE A 124 -0.03 23.24 -6.26
N GLN A 125 -0.73 24.25 -5.74
CA GLN A 125 -0.16 25.56 -5.42
C GLN A 125 -0.51 25.96 -4.00
N LEU A 126 0.47 26.61 -3.33
CA LEU A 126 0.23 27.29 -2.07
C LEU A 126 -0.41 28.64 -2.29
N THR A 127 -1.39 28.94 -1.45
CA THR A 127 -2.04 30.25 -1.35
C THR A 127 -1.97 30.76 0.07
N LYS A 128 -2.20 32.05 0.28
CA LYS A 128 -2.27 32.66 1.63
C LYS A 128 -1.04 32.34 2.52
N THR A 129 0.15 32.32 1.93
CA THR A 129 1.37 31.91 2.61
C THR A 129 1.77 32.83 3.77
N ASN A 130 1.27 34.07 3.78
CA ASN A 130 1.46 35.06 4.85
C ASN A 130 0.64 34.73 6.13
N GLU A 131 -0.36 33.85 6.03
CA GLU A 131 -1.18 33.43 7.19
C GLU A 131 -0.58 32.19 7.89
N LEU A 132 0.40 31.53 7.29
CA LEU A 132 1.03 30.32 7.81
C LEU A 132 1.91 30.64 9.03
N LYS A 133 1.65 29.93 10.14
CA LYS A 133 2.46 29.97 11.36
C LYS A 133 3.50 28.84 11.35
N PRO A 134 4.59 28.93 12.14
CA PRO A 134 5.55 27.84 12.28
C PRO A 134 4.86 26.51 12.67
N GLY A 135 5.23 25.44 11.98
CA GLY A 135 4.66 24.09 12.17
C GLY A 135 4.51 23.31 10.88
N GLU A 136 3.96 22.11 10.99
CA GLU A 136 3.65 21.24 9.86
C GLU A 136 2.13 21.14 9.68
N TYR A 137 1.67 21.48 8.47
CA TYR A 137 0.28 21.33 8.03
C TYR A 137 0.18 20.13 7.11
N ARG A 138 -0.87 19.32 7.27
CA ARG A 138 -1.07 18.14 6.44
C ARG A 138 -2.54 17.95 6.08
N SER A 139 -2.79 17.76 4.79
CA SER A 139 -4.04 17.24 4.24
C SER A 139 -3.69 16.23 3.14
N HIS A 140 -4.67 15.50 2.62
CA HIS A 140 -4.43 14.53 1.57
C HIS A 140 -5.23 14.88 0.33
N VAL A 141 -4.59 14.82 -0.84
CA VAL A 141 -5.30 14.85 -2.12
C VAL A 141 -5.80 13.44 -2.42
N TYR A 142 -7.09 13.32 -2.66
CA TYR A 142 -7.80 12.08 -2.91
C TYR A 142 -8.23 12.00 -4.38
N PHE A 143 -7.77 10.96 -5.06
CA PHE A 143 -8.13 10.61 -6.42
C PHE A 143 -9.13 9.46 -6.38
N ARG A 144 -10.39 9.78 -6.58
CA ARG A 144 -11.47 8.80 -6.57
C ARG A 144 -11.84 8.40 -7.99
N ALA A 145 -11.75 7.12 -8.32
CA ALA A 145 -12.24 6.58 -9.58
C ALA A 145 -13.76 6.78 -9.69
N VAL A 146 -14.21 7.20 -10.87
CA VAL A 146 -15.64 7.27 -11.19
C VAL A 146 -16.00 6.00 -11.95
N PRO A 147 -16.86 5.11 -11.40
CA PRO A 147 -17.29 3.92 -12.10
C PRO A 147 -17.96 4.27 -13.42
N ASN A 148 -17.66 3.51 -14.46
CA ASN A 148 -18.38 3.61 -15.74
C ASN A 148 -19.71 2.85 -15.60
N ILE A 149 -20.70 3.50 -14.99
CA ILE A 149 -22.04 2.94 -14.79
C ILE A 149 -22.86 3.32 -16.03
N LYS A 150 -23.44 2.32 -16.70
CA LYS A 150 -24.41 2.57 -17.76
C LYS A 150 -25.61 3.33 -17.19
N PRO A 151 -26.23 4.25 -17.95
CA PRO A 151 -27.46 4.91 -17.52
C PRO A 151 -28.56 3.91 -17.14
N LEU A 152 -29.38 4.29 -16.17
CA LEU A 152 -30.56 3.51 -15.80
C LEU A 152 -31.44 3.29 -17.04
N GLY A 153 -31.71 2.04 -17.39
CA GLY A 153 -32.51 1.65 -18.57
C GLY A 153 -31.69 1.03 -19.72
N GLU A 154 -30.35 1.12 -19.72
CA GLU A 154 -29.47 0.42 -20.66
C GLU A 154 -28.97 -0.94 -20.11
N GLU A 155 -29.29 -1.26 -18.86
CA GLU A 155 -29.04 -2.59 -18.34
C GLU A 155 -30.13 -3.53 -18.83
N GLU A 156 -29.72 -4.68 -19.40
CA GLU A 156 -30.67 -5.75 -19.68
C GLU A 156 -31.41 -6.09 -18.39
N ALA A 157 -32.75 -5.94 -18.40
CA ALA A 157 -33.58 -6.33 -17.27
C ALA A 157 -33.29 -7.80 -16.93
N PRO A 158 -33.17 -8.15 -15.64
CA PRO A 158 -32.96 -9.55 -15.26
C PRO A 158 -34.08 -10.39 -15.89
N LYS A 159 -33.73 -11.43 -16.61
CA LYS A 159 -34.67 -12.34 -17.27
C LYS A 159 -35.58 -13.11 -16.29
N ASP A 160 -35.28 -13.02 -15.00
CA ASP A 160 -36.00 -13.65 -13.94
C ASP A 160 -36.39 -12.62 -12.88
N THR A 161 -37.70 -12.35 -12.76
CA THR A 161 -38.27 -11.40 -11.80
C THR A 161 -38.45 -11.98 -10.39
N THR A 162 -38.07 -13.24 -10.18
CA THR A 162 -38.22 -13.94 -8.89
C THR A 162 -36.99 -13.89 -7.99
N SER A 163 -35.86 -13.42 -8.51
CA SER A 163 -34.59 -13.31 -7.75
C SER A 163 -34.17 -11.87 -7.53
N ILE A 164 -33.80 -11.53 -6.26
CA ILE A 164 -33.18 -10.25 -5.94
C ILE A 164 -31.71 -10.35 -6.35
N SER A 165 -31.32 -9.58 -7.37
CA SER A 165 -29.91 -9.47 -7.80
C SER A 165 -29.27 -8.24 -7.15
N VAL A 166 -28.14 -8.43 -6.45
CA VAL A 166 -27.33 -7.35 -5.89
C VAL A 166 -26.02 -7.25 -6.68
N LYS A 167 -25.83 -6.12 -7.37
CA LYS A 167 -24.60 -5.81 -8.10
C LYS A 167 -23.72 -4.89 -7.26
N LEU A 168 -22.56 -5.36 -6.83
CA LEU A 168 -21.57 -4.57 -6.12
C LEU A 168 -20.53 -4.01 -7.10
N THR A 169 -20.40 -2.67 -7.16
CA THR A 169 -19.37 -2.01 -7.95
C THR A 169 -18.34 -1.40 -7.01
N PRO A 170 -17.12 -1.97 -6.88
CA PRO A 170 -16.09 -1.41 -6.04
C PRO A 170 -15.60 -0.08 -6.61
N VAL A 171 -15.41 0.93 -5.75
CA VAL A 171 -14.85 2.22 -6.12
C VAL A 171 -13.48 2.35 -5.47
N PHE A 172 -12.45 2.45 -6.29
CA PHE A 172 -11.08 2.61 -5.83
C PHE A 172 -10.71 4.08 -5.69
N GLY A 173 -9.85 4.37 -4.73
CA GLY A 173 -9.29 5.70 -4.56
C GLY A 173 -7.88 5.65 -3.97
N ILE A 174 -7.07 6.63 -4.35
CA ILE A 174 -5.70 6.79 -3.87
C ILE A 174 -5.60 8.14 -3.18
N THR A 175 -4.97 8.18 -2.01
CA THR A 175 -4.65 9.41 -1.29
C THR A 175 -3.15 9.68 -1.28
N ILE A 176 -2.77 10.95 -1.49
CA ILE A 176 -1.39 11.40 -1.39
C ILE A 176 -1.31 12.50 -0.34
N PRO A 177 -0.40 12.42 0.64
CA PRO A 177 -0.20 13.48 1.60
C PRO A 177 0.39 14.72 0.92
N VAL A 178 -0.20 15.87 1.22
CA VAL A 178 0.32 17.19 0.90
C VAL A 178 0.65 17.89 2.21
N ILE A 179 1.91 18.25 2.37
CA ILE A 179 2.51 18.75 3.60
C ILE A 179 3.08 20.13 3.33
N ILE A 180 2.85 21.06 4.26
CA ILE A 180 3.47 22.38 4.26
C ILE A 180 4.28 22.47 5.56
N ARG A 181 5.57 22.83 5.45
CA ARG A 181 6.48 23.02 6.57
C ARG A 181 6.91 24.46 6.66
N VAL A 182 6.76 25.05 7.83
CA VAL A 182 7.15 26.43 8.12
C VAL A 182 8.05 26.47 9.34
N GLY A 183 9.22 27.09 9.19
CA GLY A 183 10.25 27.13 10.22
C GLY A 183 11.18 25.91 10.19
N GLU A 184 12.00 25.76 11.21
CA GLU A 184 13.00 24.71 11.31
C GLU A 184 12.48 23.48 12.05
N SER A 185 13.02 22.31 11.70
CA SER A 185 12.68 21.04 12.34
C SER A 185 13.37 20.91 13.69
N THR A 186 12.58 20.61 14.72
CA THR A 186 13.08 20.16 16.02
C THR A 186 12.83 18.67 16.23
N THR A 187 12.47 17.97 15.16
CA THR A 187 11.99 16.59 15.21
C THR A 187 13.14 15.62 15.48
N LYS A 188 12.88 14.68 16.41
CA LYS A 188 13.75 13.53 16.69
C LYS A 188 12.90 12.28 16.65
N VAL A 189 13.54 11.17 16.30
CA VAL A 189 12.92 9.83 16.28
C VAL A 189 13.85 8.82 16.92
N SER A 190 13.27 7.87 17.64
CA SER A 190 13.98 6.71 18.20
C SER A 190 13.14 5.45 17.99
N LEU A 191 13.80 4.29 18.02
CA LEU A 191 13.19 2.98 17.86
C LEU A 191 13.26 2.23 19.20
N THR A 192 12.10 1.70 19.65
CA THR A 192 11.99 0.94 20.90
C THR A 192 11.11 -0.30 20.68
N ASP A 193 10.93 -1.09 21.73
CA ASP A 193 10.07 -2.28 21.76
C ASP A 193 10.33 -3.25 20.60
N LEU A 194 11.62 -3.43 20.28
CA LEU A 194 12.03 -4.36 19.24
C LEU A 194 11.71 -5.78 19.70
N ALA A 195 10.99 -6.52 18.87
CA ALA A 195 10.69 -7.91 19.13
C ALA A 195 10.73 -8.73 17.84
N PHE A 196 11.24 -9.94 17.96
CA PHE A 196 11.26 -10.95 16.91
C PHE A 196 10.40 -12.14 17.34
N GLN A 197 9.63 -12.70 16.40
CA GLN A 197 8.87 -13.93 16.61
C GLN A 197 8.78 -14.74 15.31
N MET A 198 8.66 -16.05 15.43
CA MET A 198 8.28 -16.91 14.32
C MET A 198 6.76 -17.09 14.32
N ILE A 199 6.09 -16.68 13.24
CA ILE A 199 4.66 -16.93 13.06
C ILE A 199 4.48 -18.31 12.43
N ASN A 200 3.68 -19.17 13.10
CA ASN A 200 3.43 -20.55 12.67
C ASN A 200 4.72 -21.33 12.34
N ASP A 201 5.79 -21.11 13.10
CA ASP A 201 7.12 -21.72 12.94
C ASP A 201 7.74 -21.56 11.54
N THR A 202 7.12 -20.73 10.71
CA THR A 202 7.52 -20.58 9.30
C THR A 202 7.90 -19.17 8.90
N THR A 203 7.26 -18.16 9.42
CA THR A 203 7.44 -16.78 8.96
C THR A 203 8.11 -15.92 10.03
N PRO A 204 9.37 -15.47 9.79
CA PRO A 204 10.03 -14.55 10.71
C PRO A 204 9.37 -13.18 10.65
N SER A 205 8.87 -12.71 11.78
CA SER A 205 8.18 -11.42 11.90
C SER A 205 8.87 -10.53 12.93
N PHE A 206 8.97 -9.25 12.60
CA PHE A 206 9.68 -8.26 13.38
C PHE A 206 8.75 -7.10 13.75
N LYS A 207 8.79 -6.70 15.03
CA LYS A 207 8.03 -5.58 15.57
C LYS A 207 8.96 -4.49 16.08
N MET A 208 8.50 -3.24 16.00
CA MET A 208 9.15 -2.09 16.61
C MET A 208 8.15 -0.96 16.85
N THR A 209 8.53 -0.04 17.72
CA THR A 209 7.83 1.21 17.98
C THR A 209 8.72 2.38 17.58
N PHE A 210 8.21 3.24 16.71
CA PHE A 210 8.79 4.55 16.44
C PHE A 210 8.29 5.53 17.49
N ASN A 211 9.20 6.22 18.17
CA ASN A 211 8.87 7.33 19.06
C ASN A 211 9.34 8.62 18.40
N ARG A 212 8.41 9.56 18.16
CA ARG A 212 8.68 10.84 17.52
C ARG A 212 8.41 11.98 18.48
N THR A 213 9.32 12.95 18.51
CA THR A 213 9.14 14.23 19.20
C THR A 213 9.32 15.40 18.24
N GLY A 214 9.06 16.62 18.67
CA GLY A 214 9.23 17.82 17.85
C GLY A 214 8.03 18.11 16.95
N ASN A 215 8.24 19.04 16.01
CA ASN A 215 7.19 19.75 15.28
C ASN A 215 6.84 19.18 13.92
N PHE A 216 7.72 18.38 13.28
CA PHE A 216 7.48 17.82 11.94
C PHE A 216 7.34 16.30 11.97
N SER A 217 6.68 15.74 10.96
CA SER A 217 6.65 14.30 10.70
C SER A 217 7.99 13.81 10.20
N VAL A 218 8.29 12.53 10.48
CA VAL A 218 9.43 11.82 9.88
C VAL A 218 8.94 10.93 8.75
N TYR A 219 9.81 10.73 7.76
CA TYR A 219 9.56 9.89 6.59
C TYR A 219 10.87 9.30 6.10
N GLY A 220 10.91 8.00 5.88
CA GLY A 220 12.13 7.33 5.48
C GLY A 220 11.94 5.86 5.18
N ASP A 221 13.06 5.17 5.01
CA ASP A 221 13.14 3.74 4.77
C ASP A 221 13.67 3.03 6.01
N VAL A 222 13.14 1.84 6.28
CA VAL A 222 13.60 0.96 7.35
C VAL A 222 14.34 -0.20 6.73
N ALA A 223 15.61 -0.37 7.09
CA ALA A 223 16.42 -1.54 6.76
C ALA A 223 16.63 -2.38 8.01
N VAL A 224 16.49 -3.70 7.89
CA VAL A 224 16.83 -4.65 8.95
C VAL A 224 17.92 -5.58 8.45
N ASN A 225 19.05 -5.56 9.15
CA ASN A 225 20.21 -6.35 8.86
C ASN A 225 20.42 -7.40 9.97
N TYR A 226 20.46 -8.66 9.57
CA TYR A 226 20.92 -9.73 10.44
C TYR A 226 22.45 -9.76 10.48
N VAL A 227 23.02 -9.86 11.68
CA VAL A 227 24.46 -10.05 11.88
C VAL A 227 24.66 -11.36 12.61
N SER A 228 25.33 -12.30 11.96
CA SER A 228 25.66 -13.61 12.55
C SER A 228 26.67 -13.48 13.69
N PRO A 229 26.83 -14.49 14.55
CA PRO A 229 27.87 -14.48 15.59
C PRO A 229 29.29 -14.30 15.03
N GLU A 230 29.53 -14.72 13.79
CA GLU A 230 30.80 -14.60 13.08
C GLU A 230 31.00 -13.23 12.42
N GLY A 231 30.00 -12.32 12.56
CA GLY A 231 30.06 -10.95 12.04
C GLY A 231 29.58 -10.79 10.59
N LYS A 232 29.08 -11.84 9.93
CA LYS A 232 28.52 -11.73 8.59
C LYS A 232 27.16 -10.99 8.61
N THR A 233 27.03 -9.95 7.78
CA THR A 233 25.81 -9.17 7.67
C THR A 233 24.99 -9.59 6.45
N THR A 234 23.67 -9.72 6.63
CA THR A 234 22.70 -10.05 5.58
C THR A 234 21.46 -9.18 5.76
N GLN A 235 21.05 -8.43 4.75
CA GLN A 235 19.80 -7.68 4.80
C GLN A 235 18.61 -8.65 4.75
N VAL A 236 17.76 -8.57 5.76
CA VAL A 236 16.59 -9.46 5.92
C VAL A 236 15.26 -8.72 5.88
N GLY A 237 15.29 -7.39 5.86
CA GLY A 237 14.08 -6.57 5.72
C GLY A 237 14.38 -5.21 5.12
N LEU A 238 13.46 -4.73 4.26
CA LEU A 238 13.49 -3.39 3.70
C LEU A 238 12.06 -2.89 3.48
N ILE A 239 11.68 -1.83 4.20
CA ILE A 239 10.40 -1.16 4.05
C ILE A 239 10.66 0.27 3.57
N LYS A 240 10.11 0.61 2.44
CA LYS A 240 10.28 1.95 1.85
C LYS A 240 9.11 2.86 2.18
N GLY A 241 9.40 4.12 2.47
CA GLY A 241 8.42 5.17 2.59
C GLY A 241 7.55 5.10 3.84
N LEU A 242 8.11 4.72 4.97
CA LEU A 242 7.41 4.71 6.25
C LEU A 242 7.38 6.13 6.84
N ALA A 243 6.18 6.56 7.29
CA ALA A 243 5.98 7.86 7.92
C ALA A 243 5.51 7.73 9.37
N VAL A 244 5.92 8.66 10.22
CA VAL A 244 5.24 8.96 11.48
C VAL A 244 4.79 10.41 11.39
N TYR A 245 3.49 10.61 11.12
CA TYR A 245 2.96 11.95 10.91
C TYR A 245 2.69 12.70 12.21
N SER A 246 2.94 14.01 12.19
CA SER A 246 2.44 14.93 13.23
C SER A 246 0.90 14.86 13.29
N PRO A 247 0.25 14.89 14.50
CA PRO A 247 0.85 15.06 15.83
C PRO A 247 1.26 13.75 16.52
N ASN A 248 1.14 12.57 15.85
CA ASN A 248 1.45 11.29 16.49
C ASN A 248 2.85 11.29 17.11
N LYS A 249 2.92 10.85 18.35
CA LYS A 249 4.18 10.70 19.09
C LYS A 249 4.77 9.32 18.95
N LEU A 250 3.94 8.32 18.60
CA LEU A 250 4.39 6.95 18.38
C LEU A 250 3.71 6.32 17.18
N ARG A 251 4.38 5.31 16.60
CA ARG A 251 3.81 4.38 15.62
C ARG A 251 4.35 2.98 15.88
N ARG A 252 3.44 2.02 16.09
CA ARG A 252 3.78 0.59 16.15
C ARG A 252 3.81 0.04 14.75
N PHE A 253 4.83 -0.73 14.45
CA PHE A 253 4.99 -1.32 13.12
C PHE A 253 5.47 -2.76 13.21
N GLN A 254 4.87 -3.61 12.40
CA GLN A 254 5.22 -5.03 12.30
C GLN A 254 5.27 -5.43 10.82
N PHE A 255 6.24 -6.26 10.46
CA PHE A 255 6.37 -6.80 9.11
C PHE A 255 7.18 -8.10 9.13
N ASP A 256 7.06 -8.86 8.03
CA ASP A 256 7.75 -10.12 7.90
C ASP A 256 9.15 -9.92 7.32
N LEU A 257 10.12 -10.61 7.90
CA LEU A 257 11.49 -10.64 7.41
C LEU A 257 11.66 -11.73 6.35
N VAL A 258 12.68 -11.57 5.51
CA VAL A 258 13.02 -12.55 4.47
C VAL A 258 13.78 -13.71 5.08
N LYS A 259 13.40 -14.95 4.75
CA LYS A 259 14.22 -16.13 5.00
C LYS A 259 15.37 -16.18 4.00
N ALA A 260 16.52 -15.61 4.39
CA ALA A 260 17.71 -15.63 3.54
C ALA A 260 18.60 -16.84 3.86
N PRO A 261 19.30 -17.42 2.87
CA PRO A 261 20.25 -18.48 3.11
C PRO A 261 21.35 -18.08 4.12
N GLY A 262 21.63 -18.92 5.08
CA GLY A 262 22.64 -18.69 6.12
C GLY A 262 22.21 -17.79 7.27
N VAL A 263 20.94 -17.36 7.32
CA VAL A 263 20.36 -16.64 8.45
C VAL A 263 19.79 -17.62 9.46
N ASN A 264 20.26 -17.51 10.71
CA ASN A 264 19.72 -18.27 11.84
C ASN A 264 19.16 -17.30 12.88
N TYR A 265 17.85 -17.18 12.90
CA TYR A 265 17.16 -16.26 13.82
C TYR A 265 17.15 -16.68 15.30
N HIS A 266 17.81 -17.81 15.67
CA HIS A 266 17.99 -18.22 17.06
C HIS A 266 19.31 -17.71 17.67
N LYS A 267 20.16 -17.02 16.92
CA LYS A 267 21.41 -16.46 17.41
C LYS A 267 21.87 -15.27 16.56
N GLY A 268 22.75 -14.46 17.14
CA GLY A 268 23.22 -13.25 16.47
C GLY A 268 22.40 -12.01 16.86
N LYS A 269 22.25 -11.05 15.97
CA LYS A 269 21.49 -9.84 16.25
C LYS A 269 20.83 -9.26 15.00
N LEU A 270 19.76 -8.51 15.20
CA LEU A 270 19.14 -7.66 14.17
C LEU A 270 19.51 -6.22 14.44
N ILE A 271 20.06 -5.54 13.43
CA ILE A 271 20.32 -4.10 13.44
C ILE A 271 19.25 -3.47 12.56
N VAL A 272 18.48 -2.57 13.15
CA VAL A 272 17.42 -1.82 12.46
C VAL A 272 17.87 -0.39 12.27
N GLU A 273 17.83 0.09 11.03
CA GLU A 273 18.16 1.46 10.68
C GLU A 273 16.96 2.11 10.01
N PHE A 274 16.62 3.33 10.46
CA PHE A 274 15.63 4.19 9.82
C PHE A 274 16.35 5.41 9.26
N SER A 275 16.26 5.60 7.93
CA SER A 275 17.01 6.62 7.21
C SER A 275 16.10 7.43 6.27
N THR A 276 16.45 8.68 5.97
CA THR A 276 15.76 9.48 4.96
C THR A 276 15.91 8.86 3.57
N GLN A 277 15.03 9.26 2.63
CA GLN A 277 15.15 8.92 1.21
C GLN A 277 15.92 9.99 0.42
N ALA A 278 16.69 10.83 1.08
CA ALA A 278 17.40 11.94 0.43
C ALA A 278 18.51 11.44 -0.49
N GLU A 279 18.57 12.01 -1.69
CA GLU A 279 19.72 11.87 -2.60
C GLU A 279 20.56 13.15 -2.52
N PRO A 280 21.90 13.08 -2.64
CA PRO A 280 22.71 11.89 -2.97
C PRO A 280 23.04 10.97 -1.77
N LYS A 281 22.68 11.33 -0.54
CA LYS A 281 23.00 10.53 0.66
C LYS A 281 21.83 10.52 1.63
N ALA A 282 21.38 9.30 1.96
CA ALA A 282 20.43 9.10 3.04
C ALA A 282 21.05 9.48 4.39
N GLU A 283 20.29 10.17 5.22
CA GLU A 283 20.67 10.51 6.59
C GLU A 283 20.03 9.49 7.54
N LYS A 284 20.84 8.92 8.45
CA LYS A 284 20.35 8.03 9.49
C LYS A 284 19.57 8.84 10.53
N LEU A 285 18.29 8.52 10.68
CA LEU A 285 17.38 9.14 11.63
C LEU A 285 17.37 8.42 12.98
N ALA A 286 17.43 7.09 12.96
CA ALA A 286 17.47 6.27 14.17
C ALA A 286 18.08 4.89 13.86
N GLU A 287 18.65 4.27 14.89
CA GLU A 287 19.15 2.90 14.86
C GLU A 287 18.83 2.19 16.19
N ALA A 288 18.55 0.90 16.12
CA ALA A 288 18.39 0.05 17.30
C ALA A 288 18.85 -1.38 17.02
N VAL A 289 19.18 -2.11 18.07
CA VAL A 289 19.71 -3.47 17.99
C VAL A 289 18.86 -4.41 18.85
N LEU A 290 18.48 -5.55 18.29
CA LEU A 290 17.86 -6.67 19.00
C LEU A 290 18.81 -7.87 19.00
N ILE A 291 19.18 -8.34 20.17
CA ILE A 291 19.94 -9.60 20.32
C ILE A 291 18.97 -10.78 20.20
N LEU A 292 19.34 -11.76 19.41
CA LEU A 292 18.58 -13.00 19.22
C LEU A 292 19.08 -14.09 20.15
N HIS A 293 18.14 -14.84 20.76
CA HIS A 293 18.40 -15.90 21.74
C HIS A 293 17.71 -17.20 21.35
#